data_ec3a4d9ea9feec1d674895129aa3c516
#
_entry.id   ec3a4d9ea9feec1d674895129aa3c516
#
_cell.length_a   1.000
_cell.length_b   1.000
_cell.length_c   1.000
_cell.angle_alpha   90.00
_cell.angle_beta   90.00
_cell.angle_gamma   90.00
#
_symmetry.space_group_name_H-M   'P 1'
#
loop_
_entity.id
_entity.type
_entity.pdbx_description
1 polymer ?
#
loop_
_entity_poly.entity_id
_entity_poly.type
_entity_poly.pdbx_seq_one_letter_code
_entity_poly.pdbx_strand_id
1 'polypeptide(L)'
;MLKVTFLVLAMLISIPMKAMAEDPLDLDGFAFPQPAASDLGKAYKLWATYYYLPEIQEDSGTIALRDMKGQELGPRLTLKHWCDTAMEGSVKINYKNGDIKTFNYQGVTNDYFVDCKSIFPRHTGIGKTKFREANGVYGDGLDDYILSPYRTLATDVTYITPGTALYIPKARGAKITLPNGRVIIHDGYFFAADKGGAIKGSHVDVYIGVSKSAPFFSWIGSNESKTFEAYVVKDQKIIQDLLELHSIK
;
A
#
# COMPACT_ATOMS: atom_id res chain seq x y z
N MET A 1 15.00 71.63 -19.94
CA MET A 1 14.59 70.27 -20.38
C MET A 1 14.85 69.29 -19.27
N LEU A 2 13.82 68.87 -18.57
CA LEU A 2 13.90 68.00 -17.40
C LEU A 2 13.67 66.56 -17.87
N LYS A 3 14.70 65.68 -17.77
CA LYS A 3 14.55 64.25 -18.09
C LYS A 3 13.98 63.54 -16.88
N VAL A 4 12.76 63.02 -17.00
CA VAL A 4 12.13 62.16 -16.02
C VAL A 4 12.52 60.69 -16.37
N THR A 5 13.30 60.10 -15.50
CA THR A 5 13.67 58.66 -15.62
C THR A 5 12.64 57.83 -14.85
N PHE A 6 11.84 57.04 -15.55
CA PHE A 6 10.93 56.04 -14.93
C PHE A 6 11.73 54.81 -14.49
N LEU A 7 11.75 54.56 -13.19
CA LEU A 7 12.28 53.35 -12.61
C LEU A 7 11.14 52.30 -12.58
N VAL A 8 11.24 51.28 -13.43
CA VAL A 8 10.32 50.13 -13.42
C VAL A 8 10.80 49.17 -12.35
N LEU A 9 10.11 49.11 -11.24
CA LEU A 9 10.35 48.14 -10.17
C LEU A 9 9.68 46.82 -10.55
N ALA A 10 10.43 45.84 -11.01
CA ALA A 10 9.94 44.49 -11.27
C ALA A 10 9.71 43.76 -9.92
N MET A 11 8.45 43.60 -9.54
CA MET A 11 8.07 42.79 -8.41
C MET A 11 8.22 41.30 -8.81
N LEU A 12 9.26 40.64 -8.32
CA LEU A 12 9.39 39.19 -8.38
C LEU A 12 8.37 38.55 -7.43
N ILE A 13 7.29 38.07 -7.98
CA ILE A 13 6.31 37.23 -7.24
C ILE A 13 6.96 35.86 -7.11
N SER A 14 7.52 35.57 -5.95
CA SER A 14 7.92 34.19 -5.58
C SER A 14 6.65 33.38 -5.29
N ILE A 15 6.25 32.55 -6.24
CA ILE A 15 5.22 31.53 -6.00
C ILE A 15 5.87 30.49 -5.07
N PRO A 16 5.30 30.23 -3.88
CA PRO A 16 5.82 29.17 -3.03
C PRO A 16 5.61 27.84 -3.77
N MET A 17 6.70 27.21 -4.17
CA MET A 17 6.70 25.84 -4.66
C MET A 17 6.26 24.96 -3.46
N LYS A 18 5.00 24.46 -3.51
CA LYS A 18 4.51 23.49 -2.55
C LYS A 18 5.47 22.31 -2.61
N ALA A 19 6.20 22.06 -1.53
CA ALA A 19 7.05 20.87 -1.43
C ALA A 19 6.15 19.66 -1.69
N MET A 20 6.37 18.97 -2.79
CA MET A 20 5.76 17.67 -3.02
C MET A 20 6.30 16.76 -1.90
N ALA A 21 5.41 16.12 -1.16
CA ALA A 21 5.84 15.09 -0.22
C ALA A 21 6.72 14.10 -1.00
N GLU A 22 7.92 13.84 -0.49
CA GLU A 22 8.82 12.87 -1.09
C GLU A 22 8.08 11.54 -1.19
N ASP A 23 8.11 10.93 -2.39
CA ASP A 23 7.53 9.61 -2.61
C ASP A 23 8.32 8.61 -1.72
N PRO A 24 7.67 7.92 -0.76
CA PRO A 24 8.35 6.99 0.15
C PRO A 24 9.03 5.82 -0.59
N LEU A 25 8.82 5.69 -1.90
CA LEU A 25 9.46 4.71 -2.76
C LEU A 25 10.79 5.25 -3.32
N ASP A 26 11.72 5.58 -2.46
CA ASP A 26 13.07 5.91 -2.93
C ASP A 26 13.80 4.65 -3.45
N LEU A 27 14.71 4.84 -4.43
CA LEU A 27 15.50 3.76 -5.03
C LEU A 27 16.33 3.01 -3.99
N ASP A 28 16.78 3.71 -2.97
CA ASP A 28 17.59 3.14 -1.89
C ASP A 28 16.84 2.09 -1.09
N GLY A 29 15.50 2.15 -1.07
CA GLY A 29 14.65 1.14 -0.45
C GLY A 29 14.67 -0.24 -1.12
N PHE A 30 15.37 -0.44 -2.26
CA PHE A 30 15.49 -1.72 -2.98
C PHE A 30 16.93 -2.11 -3.32
N ALA A 31 17.90 -1.60 -2.56
CA ALA A 31 19.34 -1.80 -2.83
C ALA A 31 20.05 -2.63 -1.74
N PHE A 32 19.32 -3.40 -0.93
CA PHE A 32 19.94 -4.22 0.10
C PHE A 32 20.83 -5.32 -0.48
N PRO A 33 21.99 -5.58 0.16
CA PRO A 33 22.92 -6.61 -0.30
C PRO A 33 22.29 -8.01 -0.21
N GLN A 34 22.88 -8.97 -0.91
CA GLN A 34 22.49 -10.37 -0.71
C GLN A 34 22.88 -10.80 0.71
N PRO A 35 21.97 -11.44 1.46
CA PRO A 35 22.28 -11.87 2.82
C PRO A 35 23.34 -12.96 2.84
N ALA A 36 24.22 -12.91 3.82
CA ALA A 36 25.05 -14.07 4.13
C ALA A 36 24.19 -15.17 4.78
N ALA A 37 24.63 -16.43 4.70
CA ALA A 37 23.89 -17.53 5.32
C ALA A 37 23.72 -17.36 6.83
N SER A 38 24.66 -16.70 7.50
CA SER A 38 24.61 -16.33 8.93
C SER A 38 23.47 -15.39 9.27
N ASP A 39 23.07 -14.55 8.31
CA ASP A 39 22.05 -13.51 8.48
C ASP A 39 20.64 -14.02 8.24
N LEU A 40 20.53 -15.29 7.86
CA LEU A 40 19.27 -15.98 7.67
C LEU A 40 18.92 -16.84 8.89
N GLY A 41 17.67 -16.72 9.32
CA GLY A 41 17.09 -17.45 10.44
C GLY A 41 16.14 -18.56 9.99
N LYS A 42 15.02 -18.68 10.70
CA LYS A 42 13.98 -19.67 10.42
C LYS A 42 13.55 -19.63 8.95
N ALA A 43 13.50 -20.81 8.33
CA ALA A 43 12.96 -20.98 7.00
C ALA A 43 11.47 -21.27 7.05
N TYR A 44 10.74 -20.71 6.10
CA TYR A 44 9.33 -20.97 5.84
C TYR A 44 9.15 -21.52 4.41
N LYS A 45 8.18 -22.40 4.23
CA LYS A 45 7.64 -22.75 2.91
C LYS A 45 6.33 -22.01 2.73
N LEU A 46 6.33 -20.98 1.89
CA LEU A 46 5.20 -20.08 1.66
C LEU A 46 4.62 -20.26 0.26
N TRP A 47 3.38 -19.85 0.09
CA TRP A 47 2.76 -19.62 -1.21
C TRP A 47 2.11 -18.24 -1.20
N ALA A 48 1.94 -17.62 -2.37
CA ALA A 48 1.55 -16.22 -2.43
C ALA A 48 0.48 -15.92 -3.47
N THR A 49 -0.42 -15.05 -3.09
CA THR A 49 -1.25 -14.22 -3.95
C THR A 49 -0.80 -12.75 -3.85
N TYR A 50 -1.59 -11.83 -4.33
CA TYR A 50 -1.30 -10.40 -4.24
C TYR A 50 -2.55 -9.59 -4.03
N TYR A 51 -2.39 -8.41 -3.45
CA TYR A 51 -3.44 -7.42 -3.32
C TYR A 51 -2.93 -6.04 -3.73
N TYR A 52 -3.86 -5.13 -3.98
CA TYR A 52 -3.55 -3.80 -4.46
C TYR A 52 -4.46 -2.75 -3.83
N LEU A 53 -4.07 -1.49 -3.94
CA LEU A 53 -4.84 -0.32 -3.54
C LEU A 53 -5.59 0.21 -4.76
N PRO A 54 -6.93 0.11 -4.82
CA PRO A 54 -7.70 0.77 -5.87
C PRO A 54 -7.38 2.26 -5.91
N GLU A 55 -7.05 2.78 -7.10
CA GLU A 55 -6.84 4.20 -7.33
C GLU A 55 -7.92 4.72 -8.25
N ILE A 56 -8.64 5.74 -7.79
CA ILE A 56 -9.74 6.33 -8.52
C ILE A 56 -9.60 7.85 -8.62
N GLN A 57 -10.14 8.42 -9.69
CA GLN A 57 -10.37 9.85 -9.77
C GLN A 57 -11.66 10.17 -9.02
N GLU A 58 -11.72 11.34 -8.35
CA GLU A 58 -12.96 11.84 -7.76
C GLU A 58 -14.10 11.75 -8.79
N ASP A 59 -15.11 10.96 -8.48
CA ASP A 59 -16.23 10.71 -9.36
C ASP A 59 -17.53 11.38 -8.87
N SER A 60 -18.60 11.20 -9.61
CA SER A 60 -19.93 11.73 -9.31
C SER A 60 -20.83 10.71 -8.62
N GLY A 61 -20.28 9.77 -7.89
CA GLY A 61 -21.03 8.76 -7.15
C GLY A 61 -21.92 9.35 -6.06
N THR A 62 -22.78 8.50 -5.50
CA THR A 62 -23.76 8.91 -4.48
C THR A 62 -23.50 8.27 -3.11
N ILE A 63 -22.54 7.35 -2.99
CA ILE A 63 -22.31 6.53 -1.80
C ILE A 63 -21.07 7.02 -1.07
N ALA A 64 -21.25 7.52 0.15
CA ALA A 64 -20.14 8.01 0.97
C ALA A 64 -19.36 6.86 1.62
N LEU A 65 -18.04 7.02 1.73
CA LEU A 65 -17.26 6.32 2.75
C LEU A 65 -17.66 6.88 4.11
N ARG A 66 -17.76 6.03 5.14
CA ARG A 66 -18.14 6.45 6.49
C ARG A 66 -17.18 5.89 7.52
N ASP A 67 -16.90 6.67 8.54
CA ASP A 67 -16.14 6.23 9.71
C ASP A 67 -17.02 5.42 10.71
N MET A 68 -16.40 4.95 11.80
CA MET A 68 -17.09 4.21 12.86
C MET A 68 -18.15 5.04 13.61
N LYS A 69 -18.15 6.36 13.48
CA LYS A 69 -19.15 7.27 14.04
C LYS A 69 -20.25 7.63 13.03
N GLY A 70 -20.18 7.08 11.80
CA GLY A 70 -21.14 7.36 10.72
C GLY A 70 -20.86 8.68 9.98
N GLN A 71 -19.75 9.38 10.26
CA GLN A 71 -19.37 10.61 9.55
C GLN A 71 -18.93 10.28 8.13
N GLU A 72 -19.34 11.10 7.17
CA GLU A 72 -18.91 10.95 5.78
C GLU A 72 -17.46 11.37 5.61
N LEU A 73 -16.71 10.54 4.87
CA LEU A 73 -15.31 10.72 4.53
C LEU A 73 -15.14 10.87 3.02
N GLY A 74 -14.39 11.89 2.63
CA GLY A 74 -14.00 12.08 1.23
C GLY A 74 -15.19 12.32 0.27
N PRO A 75 -14.98 12.13 -1.04
CA PRO A 75 -16.03 12.25 -2.04
C PRO A 75 -16.96 11.03 -1.97
N ARG A 76 -18.15 11.18 -2.56
CA ARG A 76 -19.07 10.06 -2.75
C ARG A 76 -18.66 9.25 -3.97
N LEU A 77 -18.73 7.92 -3.84
CA LEU A 77 -18.28 6.97 -4.84
C LEU A 77 -19.45 6.34 -5.60
N THR A 78 -19.19 5.83 -6.79
CA THR A 78 -20.12 4.92 -7.47
C THR A 78 -20.24 3.61 -6.67
N LEU A 79 -21.29 2.84 -6.89
CA LEU A 79 -21.48 1.54 -6.23
C LEU A 79 -20.29 0.62 -6.49
N LYS A 80 -19.79 0.60 -7.72
CA LYS A 80 -18.64 -0.23 -8.08
C LYS A 80 -17.39 0.16 -7.30
N HIS A 81 -17.03 1.44 -7.30
CA HIS A 81 -15.83 1.91 -6.59
C HIS A 81 -15.95 1.72 -5.07
N TRP A 82 -17.15 1.94 -4.51
CA TRP A 82 -17.37 1.71 -3.09
C TRP A 82 -17.19 0.24 -2.72
N CYS A 83 -17.76 -0.67 -3.52
CA CYS A 83 -17.67 -2.11 -3.25
C CYS A 83 -16.26 -2.66 -3.51
N ASP A 84 -15.55 -2.16 -4.53
CA ASP A 84 -14.13 -2.48 -4.75
C ASP A 84 -13.30 -2.04 -3.53
N THR A 85 -13.54 -0.81 -3.03
CA THR A 85 -12.88 -0.29 -1.82
C THR A 85 -13.14 -1.17 -0.60
N ALA A 86 -14.38 -1.62 -0.42
CA ALA A 86 -14.73 -2.46 0.72
C ALA A 86 -14.15 -3.88 0.62
N MET A 87 -13.93 -4.38 -0.60
CA MET A 87 -13.32 -5.68 -0.86
C MET A 87 -11.81 -5.65 -0.60
N GLU A 88 -11.12 -4.65 -1.15
CA GLU A 88 -9.66 -4.49 -1.00
C GLU A 88 -9.27 -3.91 0.36
N GLY A 89 -10.24 -3.35 1.11
CA GLY A 89 -10.01 -2.73 2.41
C GLY A 89 -9.43 -1.32 2.36
N SER A 90 -9.15 -0.78 1.17
CA SER A 90 -8.55 0.56 1.01
C SER A 90 -8.86 1.16 -0.35
N VAL A 91 -8.69 2.49 -0.48
CA VAL A 91 -8.78 3.23 -1.75
C VAL A 91 -7.93 4.49 -1.70
N LYS A 92 -7.24 4.79 -2.79
CA LYS A 92 -6.56 6.06 -3.05
C LYS A 92 -7.43 6.91 -3.98
N ILE A 93 -7.72 8.14 -3.58
CA ILE A 93 -8.59 9.05 -4.32
C ILE A 93 -7.79 10.27 -4.74
N ASN A 94 -7.76 10.52 -6.04
CA ASN A 94 -7.21 11.73 -6.65
C ASN A 94 -8.35 12.74 -6.81
N TYR A 95 -8.30 13.83 -6.07
CA TYR A 95 -9.32 14.87 -6.08
C TYR A 95 -9.11 15.82 -7.25
N LYS A 96 -10.18 16.44 -7.74
CA LYS A 96 -10.15 17.43 -8.84
C LYS A 96 -9.31 18.68 -8.51
N ASN A 97 -9.18 19.02 -7.24
CA ASN A 97 -8.34 20.12 -6.76
C ASN A 97 -6.85 19.77 -6.68
N GLY A 98 -6.46 18.53 -7.04
CA GLY A 98 -5.09 18.02 -7.00
C GLY A 98 -4.68 17.37 -5.68
N ASP A 99 -5.55 17.37 -4.66
CA ASP A 99 -5.27 16.63 -3.42
C ASP A 99 -5.34 15.12 -3.68
N ILE A 100 -4.60 14.37 -2.88
CA ILE A 100 -4.61 12.91 -2.88
C ILE A 100 -4.85 12.44 -1.45
N LYS A 101 -5.83 11.56 -1.27
CA LYS A 101 -6.10 10.93 0.03
C LYS A 101 -6.29 9.44 -0.12
N THR A 102 -5.82 8.72 0.86
CA THR A 102 -6.02 7.28 0.99
C THR A 102 -6.93 6.99 2.17
N PHE A 103 -7.87 6.07 1.99
CA PHE A 103 -8.77 5.62 3.04
C PHE A 103 -8.58 4.13 3.26
N ASN A 104 -8.54 3.73 4.53
CA ASN A 104 -8.37 2.34 4.95
C ASN A 104 -9.57 1.83 5.71
N TYR A 105 -9.75 0.50 5.68
CA TYR A 105 -10.65 -0.22 6.55
C TYR A 105 -10.42 0.15 8.02
N GLN A 106 -11.50 0.43 8.73
CA GLN A 106 -11.48 0.71 10.17
C GLN A 106 -12.25 -0.34 10.98
N GLY A 107 -13.28 -0.92 10.39
CA GLY A 107 -14.14 -1.88 11.07
C GLY A 107 -15.43 -2.15 10.30
N VAL A 108 -16.39 -2.76 10.98
CA VAL A 108 -17.74 -3.00 10.47
C VAL A 108 -18.78 -2.60 11.51
N THR A 109 -19.93 -2.07 11.06
CA THR A 109 -21.08 -1.77 11.92
C THR A 109 -22.37 -2.20 11.23
N ASN A 110 -23.47 -2.24 11.99
CA ASN A 110 -24.79 -2.62 11.45
C ASN A 110 -25.68 -1.39 11.16
N ASP A 111 -25.20 -0.18 11.39
CA ASP A 111 -25.95 1.06 11.23
C ASP A 111 -26.08 1.55 9.79
N TYR A 112 -25.24 1.03 8.91
CA TYR A 112 -25.21 1.40 7.50
C TYR A 112 -24.82 0.20 6.65
N PHE A 113 -25.50 0.02 5.54
CA PHE A 113 -25.27 -1.10 4.62
C PHE A 113 -25.32 -0.63 3.15
N VAL A 114 -24.30 -1.03 2.38
CA VAL A 114 -24.26 -0.88 0.92
C VAL A 114 -24.41 -2.26 0.28
N ASP A 115 -25.39 -2.44 -0.57
CA ASP A 115 -25.60 -3.71 -1.24
C ASP A 115 -24.60 -3.92 -2.38
N CYS A 116 -23.55 -4.69 -2.09
CA CYS A 116 -22.52 -5.07 -3.07
C CYS A 116 -22.79 -6.39 -3.78
N LYS A 117 -23.97 -7.02 -3.60
CA LYS A 117 -24.27 -8.37 -4.11
C LYS A 117 -24.18 -8.48 -5.63
N SER A 118 -24.53 -7.43 -6.36
CA SER A 118 -24.44 -7.40 -7.83
C SER A 118 -23.00 -7.44 -8.36
N ILE A 119 -22.01 -7.04 -7.52
CA ILE A 119 -20.58 -6.99 -7.86
C ILE A 119 -19.86 -8.18 -7.23
N PHE A 120 -20.12 -8.43 -5.94
CA PHE A 120 -19.49 -9.48 -5.14
C PHE A 120 -20.54 -10.41 -4.50
N PRO A 121 -21.17 -11.31 -5.25
CA PRO A 121 -22.31 -12.12 -4.78
C PRO A 121 -21.97 -13.05 -3.61
N ARG A 122 -20.68 -13.39 -3.42
CA ARG A 122 -20.20 -14.29 -2.36
C ARG A 122 -19.70 -13.56 -1.10
N HIS A 123 -19.68 -12.23 -1.10
CA HIS A 123 -19.07 -11.40 -0.04
C HIS A 123 -20.07 -10.39 0.53
N THR A 124 -21.20 -10.89 1.06
CA THR A 124 -22.31 -10.05 1.51
C THR A 124 -21.98 -9.17 2.72
N GLY A 125 -20.94 -9.51 3.48
CA GLY A 125 -20.53 -8.76 4.68
C GLY A 125 -19.80 -7.44 4.39
N ILE A 126 -19.20 -7.28 3.21
CA ILE A 126 -18.39 -6.09 2.88
C ILE A 126 -19.19 -4.79 2.88
N GLY A 127 -20.51 -4.86 2.63
CA GLY A 127 -21.39 -3.68 2.67
C GLY A 127 -21.48 -2.96 4.03
N LYS A 128 -20.94 -3.56 5.09
CA LYS A 128 -20.90 -2.99 6.45
C LYS A 128 -19.59 -2.29 6.78
N THR A 129 -18.64 -2.25 5.84
CA THR A 129 -17.30 -1.70 6.04
C THR A 129 -17.35 -0.23 6.40
N LYS A 130 -16.51 0.13 7.36
CA LYS A 130 -16.22 1.49 7.78
C LYS A 130 -14.75 1.79 7.52
N PHE A 131 -14.46 3.07 7.31
CA PHE A 131 -13.16 3.54 6.85
C PHE A 131 -12.60 4.63 7.76
N ARG A 132 -11.34 4.92 7.61
CA ARG A 132 -10.65 6.08 8.14
C ARG A 132 -9.70 6.64 7.09
N GLU A 133 -9.30 7.89 7.20
CA GLU A 133 -8.18 8.41 6.40
C GLU A 133 -6.89 7.69 6.83
N ALA A 134 -6.09 7.28 5.88
CA ALA A 134 -4.81 6.60 6.11
C ALA A 134 -3.70 7.62 6.41
N ASN A 135 -2.69 7.20 7.14
CA ASN A 135 -1.46 7.97 7.35
C ASN A 135 -0.51 7.82 6.16
N GLY A 136 -0.44 6.62 5.58
CA GLY A 136 0.41 6.30 4.44
C GLY A 136 -0.27 6.62 3.10
N VAL A 137 0.49 7.15 2.14
CA VAL A 137 0.01 7.41 0.76
C VAL A 137 -0.48 6.14 0.08
N TYR A 138 0.11 5.00 0.42
CA TYR A 138 -0.25 3.68 -0.07
C TYR A 138 -1.12 2.88 0.89
N GLY A 139 -1.64 3.53 1.95
CA GLY A 139 -2.47 2.90 2.98
C GLY A 139 -1.68 2.48 4.21
N ASP A 140 -2.44 2.05 5.22
CA ASP A 140 -1.90 1.60 6.51
C ASP A 140 -2.15 0.09 6.66
N GLY A 141 -1.18 -0.58 7.27
CA GLY A 141 -1.24 -1.96 7.66
C GLY A 141 -1.61 -2.17 9.13
N LEU A 142 -0.99 -3.16 9.77
CA LEU A 142 -1.11 -3.46 11.20
C LEU A 142 -0.23 -2.53 12.04
N ASP A 143 -0.60 -2.35 13.32
CA ASP A 143 0.25 -1.76 14.36
C ASP A 143 0.89 -0.42 13.94
N ASP A 144 0.10 0.42 13.24
CA ASP A 144 0.51 1.71 12.69
C ASP A 144 1.60 1.65 11.60
N TYR A 145 1.89 0.47 11.05
CA TYR A 145 2.73 0.38 9.85
C TYR A 145 2.03 1.04 8.66
N ILE A 146 2.81 1.74 7.83
CA ILE A 146 2.35 2.16 6.50
C ILE A 146 2.72 1.11 5.46
N LEU A 147 1.89 0.96 4.42
CA LEU A 147 2.15 0.00 3.36
C LEU A 147 3.17 0.55 2.36
N SER A 148 4.09 -0.32 1.94
CA SER A 148 5.09 -0.04 0.92
C SER A 148 4.95 -1.05 -0.23
N PRO A 149 4.66 -0.59 -1.46
CA PRO A 149 4.54 -1.46 -2.63
C PRO A 149 5.75 -2.34 -2.83
N TYR A 150 5.51 -3.64 -3.10
CA TYR A 150 6.52 -4.69 -3.31
C TYR A 150 7.46 -4.94 -2.12
N ARG A 151 7.18 -4.32 -0.97
CA ARG A 151 7.88 -4.54 0.30
C ARG A 151 6.99 -5.17 1.36
N THR A 152 5.72 -4.79 1.39
CA THR A 152 4.77 -5.28 2.39
C THR A 152 4.22 -6.65 2.02
N LEU A 153 4.17 -7.53 3.04
CA LEU A 153 3.41 -8.77 3.01
C LEU A 153 2.26 -8.68 4.01
N ALA A 154 1.07 -9.07 3.58
CA ALA A 154 0.02 -9.49 4.49
C ALA A 154 0.24 -10.95 4.87
N THR A 155 0.16 -11.26 6.17
CA THR A 155 0.47 -12.58 6.73
C THR A 155 -0.61 -13.04 7.71
N ASP A 156 -0.63 -14.32 8.02
CA ASP A 156 -1.28 -14.82 9.22
C ASP A 156 -0.40 -14.45 10.43
N VAL A 157 -0.90 -13.55 11.26
CA VAL A 157 -0.16 -13.02 12.43
C VAL A 157 0.23 -14.11 13.46
N THR A 158 -0.44 -15.26 13.42
CA THR A 158 -0.10 -16.40 14.27
C THR A 158 1.00 -17.28 13.68
N TYR A 159 1.25 -17.16 12.39
CA TYR A 159 2.26 -17.92 11.65
C TYR A 159 3.54 -17.12 11.40
N ILE A 160 3.40 -15.87 10.98
CA ILE A 160 4.49 -14.89 10.81
C ILE A 160 4.10 -13.63 11.58
N THR A 161 4.82 -13.34 12.65
CA THR A 161 4.56 -12.18 13.52
C THR A 161 4.75 -10.87 12.76
N PRO A 162 3.85 -9.88 12.92
CA PRO A 162 4.07 -8.53 12.39
C PRO A 162 5.44 -7.97 12.78
N GLY A 163 6.05 -7.19 11.90
CA GLY A 163 7.42 -6.68 12.09
C GLY A 163 8.53 -7.66 11.70
N THR A 164 8.19 -8.88 11.21
CA THR A 164 9.19 -9.82 10.72
C THR A 164 9.71 -9.40 9.35
N ALA A 165 11.02 -9.17 9.24
CA ALA A 165 11.71 -9.04 7.97
C ALA A 165 11.95 -10.42 7.36
N LEU A 166 11.62 -10.58 6.08
CA LEU A 166 11.75 -11.83 5.33
C LEU A 166 12.62 -11.63 4.10
N TYR A 167 13.46 -12.61 3.80
CA TYR A 167 14.18 -12.71 2.54
C TYR A 167 13.59 -13.84 1.69
N ILE A 168 13.15 -13.50 0.46
CA ILE A 168 12.60 -14.44 -0.52
C ILE A 168 13.59 -14.50 -1.70
N PRO A 169 14.44 -15.55 -1.79
CA PRO A 169 15.46 -15.65 -2.84
C PRO A 169 14.91 -15.54 -4.26
N LYS A 170 13.71 -16.09 -4.49
CA LYS A 170 13.04 -16.03 -5.81
C LYS A 170 12.64 -14.62 -6.25
N ALA A 171 12.54 -13.68 -5.34
CA ALA A 171 12.22 -12.29 -5.65
C ALA A 171 13.46 -11.50 -6.06
N ARG A 172 14.65 -11.91 -5.61
CA ARG A 172 15.89 -11.20 -5.91
C ARG A 172 16.20 -11.25 -7.40
N GLY A 173 16.53 -10.09 -7.95
CA GLY A 173 16.83 -9.92 -9.38
C GLY A 173 15.61 -9.70 -10.27
N ALA A 174 14.40 -9.75 -9.72
CA ALA A 174 13.19 -9.44 -10.48
C ALA A 174 13.13 -7.96 -10.87
N LYS A 175 12.89 -7.68 -12.14
CA LYS A 175 12.65 -6.33 -12.65
C LYS A 175 11.20 -5.94 -12.38
N ILE A 176 10.99 -4.84 -11.66
CA ILE A 176 9.68 -4.35 -11.22
C ILE A 176 9.51 -2.90 -11.62
N THR A 177 8.31 -2.53 -12.05
CA THR A 177 7.90 -1.14 -12.20
C THR A 177 7.07 -0.73 -10.99
N LEU A 178 7.56 0.23 -10.23
CA LEU A 178 6.87 0.79 -9.06
C LEU A 178 5.67 1.67 -9.48
N PRO A 179 4.72 1.96 -8.58
CA PRO A 179 3.57 2.82 -8.88
C PRO A 179 3.91 4.21 -9.43
N ASN A 180 5.06 4.77 -9.05
CA ASN A 180 5.58 6.04 -9.57
C ASN A 180 6.24 5.93 -10.97
N GLY A 181 6.20 4.74 -11.60
CA GLY A 181 6.77 4.47 -12.92
C GLY A 181 8.27 4.13 -12.92
N ARG A 182 8.95 4.20 -11.78
CA ARG A 182 10.38 3.84 -11.68
C ARG A 182 10.57 2.33 -11.81
N VAL A 183 11.59 1.94 -12.53
CA VAL A 183 11.97 0.53 -12.70
C VAL A 183 13.12 0.22 -11.75
N ILE A 184 12.93 -0.81 -10.93
CA ILE A 184 13.93 -1.30 -9.98
C ILE A 184 14.26 -2.77 -10.23
N ILE A 185 15.37 -3.22 -9.67
CA ILE A 185 15.69 -4.64 -9.52
C ILE A 185 15.46 -4.98 -8.05
N HIS A 186 14.49 -5.86 -7.79
CA HIS A 186 14.11 -6.23 -6.44
C HIS A 186 15.23 -7.01 -5.75
N ASP A 187 15.54 -6.67 -4.52
CA ASP A 187 16.64 -7.25 -3.73
C ASP A 187 16.23 -8.50 -2.92
N GLY A 188 14.96 -8.89 -2.94
CA GLY A 188 14.45 -10.08 -2.28
C GLY A 188 13.91 -9.88 -0.87
N TYR A 189 13.99 -8.68 -0.30
CA TYR A 189 13.54 -8.42 1.08
C TYR A 189 12.10 -7.92 1.14
N PHE A 190 11.37 -8.40 2.14
CA PHE A 190 9.99 -8.05 2.44
C PHE A 190 9.80 -7.84 3.94
N PHE A 191 8.68 -7.22 4.32
CA PHE A 191 8.34 -6.95 5.70
C PHE A 191 6.87 -7.32 5.97
N ALA A 192 6.64 -8.09 7.03
CA ALA A 192 5.30 -8.48 7.46
C ALA A 192 4.64 -7.32 8.21
N ALA A 193 3.94 -6.44 7.47
CA ALA A 193 3.32 -5.24 8.01
C ALA A 193 1.79 -5.23 7.90
N ASP A 194 1.19 -6.28 7.33
CA ASP A 194 -0.25 -6.32 7.13
C ASP A 194 -0.86 -7.71 7.41
N LYS A 195 -2.19 -7.76 7.43
CA LYS A 195 -2.97 -9.01 7.55
C LYS A 195 -4.15 -9.00 6.60
N GLY A 196 -4.53 -10.18 6.12
CA GLY A 196 -5.77 -10.37 5.38
C GLY A 196 -6.72 -11.35 6.08
N GLY A 197 -8.02 -11.11 5.98
CA GLY A 197 -9.02 -12.00 6.58
C GLY A 197 -8.93 -13.44 6.05
N ALA A 198 -8.57 -13.61 4.77
CA ALA A 198 -8.39 -14.87 4.08
C ALA A 198 -6.96 -15.42 4.12
N ILE A 199 -5.99 -14.66 4.63
CA ILE A 199 -4.58 -15.06 4.70
C ILE A 199 -4.38 -15.94 5.93
N LYS A 200 -4.06 -17.23 5.72
CA LYS A 200 -3.95 -18.23 6.79
C LYS A 200 -2.71 -19.11 6.60
N GLY A 201 -2.06 -19.44 7.72
CA GLY A 201 -0.90 -20.34 7.74
C GLY A 201 0.24 -19.87 6.84
N SER A 202 0.67 -20.71 5.91
CA SER A 202 1.76 -20.43 4.95
C SER A 202 1.37 -19.55 3.77
N HIS A 203 0.13 -19.09 3.69
CA HIS A 203 -0.31 -18.11 2.70
C HIS A 203 0.21 -16.72 3.07
N VAL A 204 0.78 -16.03 2.10
CA VAL A 204 1.12 -14.61 2.19
C VAL A 204 0.53 -13.87 0.99
N ASP A 205 0.26 -12.59 1.18
CA ASP A 205 -0.27 -11.74 0.11
C ASP A 205 0.67 -10.56 -0.12
N VAL A 206 1.17 -10.42 -1.36
CA VAL A 206 2.15 -9.38 -1.69
C VAL A 206 1.42 -8.10 -2.05
N TYR A 207 1.73 -7.03 -1.34
CA TYR A 207 1.21 -5.71 -1.69
C TYR A 207 1.93 -5.14 -2.91
N ILE A 208 1.20 -4.82 -3.97
CA ILE A 208 1.77 -4.32 -5.23
C ILE A 208 1.50 -2.84 -5.50
N GLY A 209 0.96 -2.10 -4.54
CA GLY A 209 0.60 -0.70 -4.70
C GLY A 209 -0.68 -0.52 -5.51
N VAL A 210 -0.75 0.54 -6.32
CA VAL A 210 -1.98 0.92 -7.06
C VAL A 210 -2.19 0.15 -8.36
N SER A 211 -1.30 -0.74 -8.74
CA SER A 211 -1.38 -1.49 -9.99
C SER A 211 -2.38 -2.64 -9.90
N LYS A 212 -3.21 -2.79 -10.93
CA LYS A 212 -4.00 -4.01 -11.17
C LYS A 212 -3.27 -4.99 -12.09
N SER A 213 -2.08 -4.63 -12.56
CA SER A 213 -1.29 -5.43 -13.48
C SER A 213 -0.86 -6.74 -12.84
N ALA A 214 -0.72 -7.77 -13.66
CA ALA A 214 -0.20 -9.04 -13.21
C ALA A 214 1.16 -8.86 -12.52
N PRO A 215 1.38 -9.55 -11.43
CA PRO A 215 2.61 -9.43 -10.65
C PRO A 215 3.82 -9.91 -11.44
N PHE A 216 4.94 -9.31 -11.12
CA PHE A 216 6.22 -9.51 -11.80
C PHE A 216 7.02 -10.69 -11.24
N PHE A 217 6.57 -11.25 -10.12
CA PHE A 217 7.20 -12.41 -9.51
C PHE A 217 6.56 -13.68 -10.06
N SER A 218 7.36 -14.57 -10.60
CA SER A 218 6.90 -15.86 -11.16
C SER A 218 6.28 -16.82 -10.13
N TRP A 219 6.42 -16.52 -8.84
CA TRP A 219 5.90 -17.31 -7.73
C TRP A 219 4.60 -16.77 -7.13
N ILE A 220 4.14 -15.58 -7.55
CA ILE A 220 2.81 -15.09 -7.19
C ILE A 220 1.74 -15.82 -8.01
N GLY A 221 0.59 -16.07 -7.41
CA GLY A 221 -0.43 -16.98 -7.95
C GLY A 221 -0.10 -18.44 -7.70
N SER A 222 0.83 -18.70 -6.79
CA SER A 222 1.14 -20.04 -6.28
C SER A 222 0.01 -20.58 -5.37
N ASN A 223 0.15 -21.76 -4.87
CA ASN A 223 -0.79 -22.42 -3.97
C ASN A 223 -0.04 -23.38 -3.05
N GLU A 224 -0.74 -24.00 -2.11
CA GLU A 224 -0.16 -24.91 -1.13
C GLU A 224 0.70 -26.03 -1.72
N SER A 225 0.44 -26.47 -2.95
CA SER A 225 1.24 -27.49 -3.65
C SER A 225 2.47 -26.94 -4.37
N LYS A 226 2.58 -25.61 -4.51
CA LYS A 226 3.67 -24.91 -5.22
C LYS A 226 4.25 -23.81 -4.36
N THR A 227 4.92 -24.21 -3.29
CA THR A 227 5.54 -23.29 -2.32
C THR A 227 6.90 -22.79 -2.79
N PHE A 228 7.37 -21.73 -2.14
CA PHE A 228 8.73 -21.21 -2.24
C PHE A 228 9.32 -21.03 -0.84
N GLU A 229 10.64 -20.91 -0.78
CA GLU A 229 11.34 -20.67 0.47
C GLU A 229 11.42 -19.16 0.78
N ALA A 230 11.24 -18.85 2.06
CA ALA A 230 11.48 -17.54 2.63
C ALA A 230 12.21 -17.71 3.97
N TYR A 231 13.07 -16.77 4.31
CA TYR A 231 13.91 -16.84 5.50
C TYR A 231 13.72 -15.59 6.35
N VAL A 232 13.63 -15.77 7.67
CA VAL A 232 13.66 -14.63 8.61
C VAL A 232 15.04 -13.98 8.53
N VAL A 233 15.06 -12.67 8.37
CA VAL A 233 16.28 -11.86 8.38
C VAL A 233 16.74 -11.62 9.82
N LYS A 234 18.04 -11.75 10.08
CA LYS A 234 18.67 -11.47 11.40
C LYS A 234 19.53 -10.22 11.41
N ASP A 235 19.90 -9.69 10.25
CA ASP A 235 20.65 -8.45 10.13
C ASP A 235 19.83 -7.27 10.66
N GLN A 236 20.28 -6.71 11.79
CA GLN A 236 19.55 -5.65 12.50
C GLN A 236 19.46 -4.36 11.68
N LYS A 237 20.48 -4.07 10.86
CA LYS A 237 20.45 -2.87 10.01
C LYS A 237 19.35 -2.99 8.96
N ILE A 238 19.27 -4.13 8.27
CA ILE A 238 18.22 -4.37 7.26
C ILE A 238 16.84 -4.38 7.90
N ILE A 239 16.68 -4.97 9.10
CA ILE A 239 15.41 -4.96 9.84
C ILE A 239 15.02 -3.51 10.16
N GLN A 240 15.95 -2.69 10.64
CA GLN A 240 15.68 -1.29 10.96
C GLN A 240 15.33 -0.47 9.72
N ASP A 241 16.08 -0.63 8.63
CA ASP A 241 15.82 0.07 7.37
C ASP A 241 14.43 -0.30 6.79
N LEU A 242 14.04 -1.59 6.87
CA LEU A 242 12.70 -2.03 6.48
C LEU A 242 11.60 -1.49 7.39
N LEU A 243 11.86 -1.43 8.70
CA LEU A 243 10.94 -0.82 9.67
C LEU A 243 10.73 0.67 9.37
N GLU A 244 11.80 1.40 9.05
CA GLU A 244 11.72 2.82 8.69
C GLU A 244 10.89 3.06 7.42
N LEU A 245 10.98 2.17 6.42
CA LEU A 245 10.14 2.21 5.22
C LEU A 245 8.64 1.98 5.52
N HIS A 246 8.32 1.37 6.66
CA HIS A 246 6.95 1.06 7.09
C HIS A 246 6.49 1.93 8.27
N SER A 247 7.23 2.98 8.62
CA SER A 247 6.90 3.89 9.72
C SER A 247 6.39 5.23 9.21
N ILE A 248 5.47 5.84 9.96
CA ILE A 248 5.02 7.22 9.72
C ILE A 248 6.22 8.14 10.01
N LYS A 249 6.56 9.00 9.06
CA LYS A 249 7.63 10.00 9.19
C LYS A 249 7.11 11.31 9.79
#